data_5c9e094ebe9622c00bc40bca519bd270
#
_entry.id   5c9e094ebe9622c00bc40bca519bd270
#
_cell.length_a   1.000
_cell.length_b   1.000
_cell.length_c   1.000
_cell.angle_alpha   90.00
_cell.angle_beta   90.00
_cell.angle_gamma   90.00
#
_symmetry.space_group_name_H-M   'P 1'
#
loop_
_entity.id
_entity.type
_entity.pdbx_description
1 polymer ?
#
loop_
_entity_poly.entity_id
_entity_poly.type
_entity_poly.pdbx_seq_one_letter_code
_entity_poly.pdbx_strand_id
1 'polypeptide(L)'
;MIVAIVGAGIMGSAAARALAQAGHEVVLYEQFRVGHDRGSSHGRSRNVRLAYPELEFVELAREAFKAWRELERESGVELLELNGLLELVEEAAQSSRDALEAAEVEYELLSAEDANARWPLGVPDRWTALFQPEAGIVRADLAHRAFLDRAVALGARVEENTRIDSLDDVAGEVVVVTAGPWVKRFFPDLPVRTTRETVAYFRREGDPLPSVVQLDPVTRGHAMYSLHDPLHGLKAGAHHFGVEADPDHPGGADPLLVERVAEWVARTYPDVDPEPVATETCWYTTTANEHFILERRGRIVIGSPCSGHGFKFAPAIGRQLASLAIAQG
;
A
#
# COMPACT_ATOMS: atom_id res chain seq x y z
N MET A 1 13.99 26.33 -2.39
CA MET A 1 13.16 26.32 -3.64
C MET A 1 11.71 26.12 -3.25
N ILE A 2 10.79 26.50 -4.15
CA ILE A 2 9.36 26.22 -4.01
C ILE A 2 9.06 24.91 -4.76
N VAL A 3 8.52 23.92 -4.04
CA VAL A 3 8.12 22.63 -4.62
C VAL A 3 6.61 22.48 -4.49
N ALA A 4 5.96 22.30 -5.63
CA ALA A 4 4.54 21.97 -5.69
C ALA A 4 4.35 20.44 -5.74
N ILE A 5 3.35 19.92 -5.06
CA ILE A 5 2.99 18.49 -5.09
C ILE A 5 1.54 18.37 -5.53
N VAL A 6 1.28 17.60 -6.59
CA VAL A 6 -0.06 17.35 -7.12
C VAL A 6 -0.53 15.97 -6.64
N GLY A 7 -1.51 15.97 -5.73
CA GLY A 7 -2.05 14.80 -5.05
C GLY A 7 -1.53 14.66 -3.62
N ALA A 8 -2.40 14.89 -2.62
CA ALA A 8 -2.10 14.76 -1.20
C ALA A 8 -2.45 13.37 -0.62
N GLY A 9 -2.40 12.31 -1.43
CA GLY A 9 -2.42 10.94 -0.96
C GLY A 9 -1.17 10.58 -0.17
N ILE A 10 -1.05 9.32 0.25
CA ILE A 10 0.06 8.85 1.11
C ILE A 10 1.44 9.21 0.53
N MET A 11 1.64 9.10 -0.78
CA MET A 11 2.94 9.37 -1.42
C MET A 11 3.26 10.86 -1.46
N GLY A 12 2.26 11.70 -1.79
CA GLY A 12 2.44 13.15 -1.77
C GLY A 12 2.68 13.69 -0.37
N SER A 13 1.96 13.18 0.62
CA SER A 13 2.14 13.57 2.03
C SER A 13 3.51 13.15 2.56
N ALA A 14 4.00 11.95 2.19
CA ALA A 14 5.34 11.49 2.56
C ALA A 14 6.45 12.31 1.89
N ALA A 15 6.29 12.64 0.59
CA ALA A 15 7.21 13.52 -0.12
C ALA A 15 7.21 14.94 0.45
N ALA A 16 6.03 15.49 0.78
CA ALA A 16 5.90 16.79 1.39
C ALA A 16 6.64 16.90 2.72
N ARG A 17 6.48 15.88 3.60
CA ARG A 17 7.23 15.81 4.84
C ARG A 17 8.75 15.83 4.58
N ALA A 18 9.23 14.98 3.67
CA ALA A 18 10.65 14.88 3.38
C ALA A 18 11.23 16.18 2.81
N LEU A 19 10.51 16.86 1.91
CA LEU A 19 10.91 18.14 1.33
C LEU A 19 10.88 19.29 2.35
N ALA A 20 9.82 19.37 3.18
CA ALA A 20 9.73 20.37 4.23
C ALA A 20 10.81 20.18 5.30
N GLN A 21 11.13 18.93 5.64
CA GLN A 21 12.22 18.58 6.54
C GLN A 21 13.60 18.98 5.98
N ALA A 22 13.76 18.95 4.65
CA ALA A 22 14.95 19.46 3.97
C ALA A 22 14.98 20.99 3.83
N GLY A 23 14.00 21.72 4.37
CA GLY A 23 13.94 23.17 4.38
C GLY A 23 13.39 23.81 3.11
N HIS A 24 12.63 23.06 2.29
CA HIS A 24 11.99 23.59 1.10
C HIS A 24 10.58 24.13 1.40
N GLU A 25 10.16 25.15 0.66
CA GLU A 25 8.77 25.61 0.70
C GLU A 25 7.91 24.62 -0.11
N VAL A 26 6.88 24.05 0.51
CA VAL A 26 6.07 22.99 -0.09
C VAL A 26 4.60 23.39 -0.13
N VAL A 27 3.97 23.21 -1.29
CA VAL A 27 2.53 23.38 -1.48
C VAL A 27 1.94 22.08 -2.05
N LEU A 28 1.01 21.46 -1.32
CA LEU A 28 0.27 20.29 -1.79
C LEU A 28 -1.08 20.72 -2.34
N TYR A 29 -1.40 20.27 -3.53
CA TYR A 29 -2.72 20.43 -4.15
C TYR A 29 -3.49 19.12 -4.12
N GLU A 30 -4.70 19.14 -3.55
CA GLU A 30 -5.60 18.00 -3.50
C GLU A 30 -6.94 18.36 -4.15
N GLN A 31 -7.37 17.54 -5.13
CA GLN A 31 -8.61 17.82 -5.87
C GLN A 31 -9.88 17.65 -5.03
N PHE A 32 -9.77 16.93 -3.91
CA PHE A 32 -10.85 16.70 -2.95
C PHE A 32 -10.45 17.21 -1.56
N ARG A 33 -11.14 16.79 -0.54
CA ARG A 33 -10.67 16.95 0.85
C ARG A 33 -9.64 15.87 1.16
N VAL A 34 -8.63 16.20 1.92
CA VAL A 34 -7.67 15.20 2.42
C VAL A 34 -8.39 14.13 3.23
N GLY A 35 -7.98 12.88 3.05
CA GLY A 35 -8.62 11.73 3.71
C GLY A 35 -9.89 11.23 3.01
N HIS A 36 -10.17 11.70 1.79
CA HIS A 36 -11.27 11.18 0.97
C HIS A 36 -11.08 9.70 0.61
N ASP A 37 -12.16 9.02 0.25
CA ASP A 37 -12.22 7.59 -0.11
C ASP A 37 -12.12 7.30 -1.62
N ARG A 38 -11.87 8.32 -2.44
CA ARG A 38 -11.88 8.22 -3.92
C ARG A 38 -10.56 7.75 -4.52
N GLY A 39 -9.48 7.73 -3.74
CA GLY A 39 -8.14 7.34 -4.20
C GLY A 39 -7.73 5.95 -3.72
N SER A 40 -6.40 5.75 -3.57
CA SER A 40 -5.81 4.48 -3.12
C SER A 40 -5.32 4.52 -1.67
N SER A 41 -5.39 5.68 -1.00
CA SER A 41 -4.77 5.88 0.32
C SER A 41 -5.72 5.71 1.50
N HIS A 42 -7.04 5.60 1.26
CA HIS A 42 -8.06 5.46 2.29
C HIS A 42 -8.06 4.07 2.94
N GLY A 43 -8.92 3.88 3.96
CA GLY A 43 -9.04 2.65 4.75
C GLY A 43 -8.09 2.63 5.94
N ARG A 44 -8.29 1.65 6.85
CA ARG A 44 -7.64 1.63 8.18
C ARG A 44 -6.34 0.87 8.21
N SER A 45 -6.17 -0.11 7.34
CA SER A 45 -5.02 -1.00 7.39
C SER A 45 -4.45 -1.31 6.00
N ARG A 46 -3.12 -1.48 5.95
CA ARG A 46 -2.36 -1.98 4.80
C ARG A 46 -1.29 -2.94 5.29
N ASN A 47 -0.99 -3.98 4.52
CA ASN A 47 0.10 -4.89 4.84
C ASN A 47 1.45 -4.17 4.87
N VAL A 48 2.29 -4.51 5.86
CA VAL A 48 3.72 -4.27 5.87
C VAL A 48 4.45 -5.61 5.99
N ARG A 49 5.45 -5.84 5.15
CA ARG A 49 6.18 -7.10 5.08
C ARG A 49 7.54 -6.91 4.43
N LEU A 50 8.46 -7.83 4.69
CA LEU A 50 9.74 -7.96 4.01
C LEU A 50 9.73 -9.10 2.96
N ALA A 51 8.79 -10.05 3.06
CA ALA A 51 8.67 -11.17 2.13
C ALA A 51 8.29 -10.69 0.73
N TYR A 52 9.29 -10.62 -0.14
CA TYR A 52 9.20 -10.29 -1.56
C TYR A 52 10.12 -11.20 -2.36
N PRO A 53 9.77 -11.56 -3.61
CA PRO A 53 10.63 -12.36 -4.47
C PRO A 53 11.88 -11.60 -4.94
N GLU A 54 11.81 -10.29 -5.10
CA GLU A 54 12.94 -9.47 -5.53
C GLU A 54 13.65 -8.82 -4.33
N LEU A 55 14.97 -9.01 -4.26
CA LEU A 55 15.80 -8.46 -3.19
C LEU A 55 15.68 -6.93 -3.06
N GLU A 56 15.50 -6.22 -4.17
CA GLU A 56 15.34 -4.76 -4.16
C GLU A 56 14.09 -4.31 -3.36
N PHE A 57 12.99 -5.07 -3.42
CA PHE A 57 11.80 -4.78 -2.62
C PHE A 57 12.00 -5.17 -1.14
N VAL A 58 12.79 -6.19 -0.84
CA VAL A 58 13.17 -6.51 0.54
C VAL A 58 13.96 -5.36 1.16
N GLU A 59 14.97 -4.85 0.43
CA GLU A 59 15.78 -3.72 0.90
C GLU A 59 14.95 -2.44 1.03
N LEU A 60 14.10 -2.12 0.05
CA LEU A 60 13.21 -0.98 0.11
C LEU A 60 12.21 -1.09 1.28
N ALA A 61 11.69 -2.28 1.56
CA ALA A 61 10.83 -2.53 2.71
C ALA A 61 11.58 -2.31 4.03
N ARG A 62 12.83 -2.78 4.13
CA ARG A 62 13.69 -2.57 5.30
C ARG A 62 13.93 -1.08 5.57
N GLU A 63 14.21 -0.30 4.53
CA GLU A 63 14.30 1.16 4.63
C GLU A 63 12.97 1.78 5.09
N ALA A 64 11.87 1.32 4.51
CA ALA A 64 10.53 1.80 4.88
C ALA A 64 10.20 1.48 6.34
N PHE A 65 10.51 0.29 6.87
CA PHE A 65 10.30 -0.05 8.28
C PHE A 65 11.04 0.90 9.23
N LYS A 66 12.32 1.21 8.94
CA LYS A 66 13.09 2.20 9.71
C LYS A 66 12.41 3.57 9.68
N ALA A 67 11.96 4.00 8.51
CA ALA A 67 11.34 5.30 8.32
C ALA A 67 9.90 5.37 8.89
N TRP A 68 9.16 4.25 8.95
CA TRP A 68 7.91 4.15 9.71
C TRP A 68 8.15 4.39 11.21
N ARG A 69 9.15 3.73 11.80
CA ARG A 69 9.52 3.92 13.22
C ARG A 69 9.97 5.35 13.52
N GLU A 70 10.59 6.03 12.55
CA GLU A 70 10.91 7.46 12.68
C GLU A 70 9.63 8.31 12.74
N LEU A 71 8.67 8.05 11.82
CA LEU A 71 7.41 8.78 11.81
C LEU A 71 6.60 8.55 13.11
N GLU A 72 6.59 7.34 13.66
CA GLU A 72 5.99 7.05 14.97
C GLU A 72 6.59 7.91 16.07
N ARG A 73 7.92 7.98 16.13
CA ARG A 73 8.61 8.83 17.13
C ARG A 73 8.32 10.31 16.96
N GLU A 74 8.23 10.79 15.72
CA GLU A 74 7.97 12.20 15.43
C GLU A 74 6.52 12.61 15.66
N SER A 75 5.57 11.73 15.38
CA SER A 75 4.14 11.99 15.52
C SER A 75 3.59 11.64 16.90
N GLY A 76 4.27 10.76 17.63
CA GLY A 76 3.77 10.17 18.88
C GLY A 76 2.62 9.19 18.67
N VAL A 77 2.40 8.71 17.45
CA VAL A 77 1.31 7.80 17.07
C VAL A 77 1.88 6.41 16.72
N GLU A 78 1.37 5.36 17.32
CA GLU A 78 1.65 3.99 16.90
C GLU A 78 1.01 3.72 15.54
N LEU A 79 1.83 3.34 14.56
CA LEU A 79 1.41 3.11 13.18
C LEU A 79 1.55 1.66 12.76
N LEU A 80 2.54 0.94 13.28
CA LEU A 80 2.83 -0.45 12.93
C LEU A 80 2.30 -1.40 14.00
N GLU A 81 1.43 -2.32 13.60
CA GLU A 81 0.98 -3.46 14.39
C GLU A 81 1.57 -4.74 13.77
N LEU A 82 2.65 -5.26 14.41
CA LEU A 82 3.41 -6.39 13.86
C LEU A 82 2.89 -7.71 14.45
N ASN A 83 1.87 -8.25 13.83
CA ASN A 83 1.22 -9.52 14.17
C ASN A 83 1.65 -10.69 13.26
N GLY A 84 2.67 -10.47 12.42
CA GLY A 84 3.21 -11.44 11.48
C GLY A 84 2.47 -11.49 10.14
N LEU A 85 3.05 -12.27 9.21
CA LEU A 85 2.47 -12.56 7.90
C LEU A 85 2.76 -14.01 7.53
N LEU A 86 1.75 -14.69 6.98
CA LEU A 86 1.83 -16.00 6.36
C LEU A 86 1.72 -15.86 4.84
N GLU A 87 2.74 -16.25 4.12
CA GLU A 87 2.66 -16.45 2.68
C GLU A 87 2.37 -17.93 2.42
N LEU A 88 1.15 -18.22 1.93
CA LEU A 88 0.71 -19.57 1.62
C LEU A 88 1.03 -19.91 0.18
N VAL A 89 1.77 -20.98 -0.04
CA VAL A 89 2.18 -21.45 -1.36
C VAL A 89 1.99 -22.96 -1.48
N GLU A 90 1.60 -23.45 -2.63
CA GLU A 90 1.39 -24.88 -2.88
C GLU A 90 2.72 -25.65 -2.98
N GLU A 91 3.76 -24.98 -3.45
CA GLU A 91 5.16 -25.42 -3.35
C GLU A 91 5.94 -24.31 -2.64
N ALA A 92 6.94 -24.65 -1.82
CA ALA A 92 7.71 -23.65 -1.08
C ALA A 92 8.08 -22.46 -1.99
N ALA A 93 7.69 -21.25 -1.59
CA ALA A 93 7.93 -20.02 -2.35
C ALA A 93 9.44 -19.79 -2.47
N GLN A 94 10.06 -20.41 -3.45
CA GLN A 94 11.52 -20.42 -3.62
C GLN A 94 12.04 -18.98 -3.75
N SER A 95 11.33 -18.13 -4.50
CA SER A 95 11.77 -16.77 -4.79
C SER A 95 11.76 -15.83 -3.58
N SER A 96 10.69 -15.81 -2.79
CA SER A 96 10.63 -14.99 -1.56
C SER A 96 11.65 -15.47 -0.53
N ARG A 97 11.84 -16.76 -0.42
CA ARG A 97 12.81 -17.38 0.47
C ARG A 97 14.25 -16.94 0.13
N ASP A 98 14.65 -17.09 -1.13
CA ASP A 98 16.02 -16.76 -1.56
C ASP A 98 16.35 -15.28 -1.30
N ALA A 99 15.38 -14.37 -1.54
CA ALA A 99 15.57 -12.95 -1.27
C ALA A 99 15.63 -12.63 0.24
N LEU A 100 14.83 -13.32 1.07
CA LEU A 100 14.89 -13.17 2.52
C LEU A 100 16.21 -13.68 3.08
N GLU A 101 16.69 -14.84 2.61
CA GLU A 101 18.00 -15.38 2.98
C GLU A 101 19.15 -14.43 2.58
N ALA A 102 19.13 -13.92 1.35
CA ALA A 102 20.13 -12.96 0.86
C ALA A 102 20.13 -11.64 1.66
N ALA A 103 18.97 -11.25 2.17
CA ALA A 103 18.81 -10.06 3.01
C ALA A 103 19.00 -10.34 4.51
N GLU A 104 19.29 -11.57 4.94
CA GLU A 104 19.41 -11.98 6.35
C GLU A 104 18.13 -11.63 7.17
N VAL A 105 16.95 -11.87 6.57
CA VAL A 105 15.65 -11.66 7.23
C VAL A 105 15.15 -12.97 7.82
N GLU A 106 14.74 -12.93 9.07
CA GLU A 106 14.17 -14.10 9.76
C GLU A 106 12.82 -14.50 9.19
N TYR A 107 12.64 -15.79 8.98
CA TYR A 107 11.36 -16.42 8.61
C TYR A 107 11.32 -17.86 9.14
N GLU A 108 10.11 -18.42 9.21
CA GLU A 108 9.86 -19.82 9.54
C GLU A 108 9.14 -20.49 8.37
N LEU A 109 9.47 -21.74 8.06
CA LEU A 109 8.67 -22.58 7.17
C LEU A 109 7.84 -23.52 8.02
N LEU A 110 6.53 -23.43 7.87
CA LEU A 110 5.55 -24.21 8.62
C LEU A 110 4.80 -25.14 7.69
N SER A 111 4.52 -26.37 8.16
CA SER A 111 3.50 -27.20 7.53
C SER A 111 2.10 -26.59 7.74
N ALA A 112 1.12 -27.06 6.97
CA ALA A 112 -0.26 -26.67 7.19
C ALA A 112 -0.74 -27.06 8.61
N GLU A 113 -0.34 -28.25 9.11
CA GLU A 113 -0.63 -28.72 10.45
C GLU A 113 -0.09 -27.76 11.52
N ASP A 114 1.19 -27.35 11.42
CA ASP A 114 1.82 -26.43 12.37
C ASP A 114 1.16 -25.04 12.33
N ALA A 115 0.84 -24.53 11.13
CA ALA A 115 0.15 -23.27 10.98
C ALA A 115 -1.26 -23.31 11.60
N ASN A 116 -2.03 -24.37 11.34
CA ASN A 116 -3.37 -24.57 11.90
C ASN A 116 -3.36 -24.83 13.42
N ALA A 117 -2.28 -25.41 13.94
CA ALA A 117 -2.11 -25.59 15.39
C ALA A 117 -1.77 -24.27 16.09
N ARG A 118 -1.04 -23.38 15.41
CA ARG A 118 -0.60 -22.09 15.98
C ARG A 118 -1.67 -21.00 15.89
N TRP A 119 -2.50 -21.03 14.84
CA TRP A 119 -3.58 -20.05 14.61
C TRP A 119 -4.87 -20.76 14.17
N PRO A 120 -6.06 -20.19 14.46
CA PRO A 120 -7.34 -20.76 14.02
C PRO A 120 -7.54 -20.56 12.51
N LEU A 121 -6.73 -21.24 11.69
CA LEU A 121 -6.75 -21.19 10.24
C LEU A 121 -7.14 -22.54 9.64
N GLY A 122 -7.68 -22.51 8.43
CA GLY A 122 -7.99 -23.67 7.61
C GLY A 122 -7.01 -23.84 6.44
N VAL A 123 -5.70 -23.81 6.72
CA VAL A 123 -4.68 -24.03 5.70
C VAL A 123 -4.74 -25.48 5.21
N PRO A 124 -4.99 -25.76 3.91
CA PRO A 124 -5.03 -27.12 3.38
C PRO A 124 -3.65 -27.78 3.41
N ASP A 125 -3.60 -29.12 3.65
CA ASP A 125 -2.37 -29.90 3.84
C ASP A 125 -1.33 -29.78 2.70
N ARG A 126 -1.80 -29.47 1.49
CA ARG A 126 -0.91 -29.27 0.32
C ARG A 126 -0.15 -27.94 0.32
N TRP A 127 -0.46 -27.05 1.26
CA TRP A 127 0.16 -25.72 1.34
C TRP A 127 1.27 -25.70 2.37
N THR A 128 2.34 -24.98 2.05
CA THR A 128 3.39 -24.58 2.99
C THR A 128 3.17 -23.11 3.34
N ALA A 129 3.38 -22.76 4.59
CA ALA A 129 3.31 -21.39 5.07
C ALA A 129 4.72 -20.86 5.36
N LEU A 130 5.15 -19.82 4.66
CA LEU A 130 6.29 -19.01 5.04
C LEU A 130 5.79 -17.97 6.04
N PHE A 131 6.18 -18.08 7.29
CA PHE A 131 5.84 -17.13 8.34
C PHE A 131 6.97 -16.11 8.53
N GLN A 132 6.62 -14.83 8.38
CA GLN A 132 7.52 -13.71 8.65
C GLN A 132 7.02 -12.97 9.90
N PRO A 133 7.76 -13.05 11.04
CA PRO A 133 7.32 -12.41 12.29
C PRO A 133 7.38 -10.88 12.24
N GLU A 134 8.38 -10.29 11.60
CA GLU A 134 8.52 -8.84 11.41
C GLU A 134 7.66 -8.35 10.24
N ALA A 135 6.36 -8.65 10.32
CA ALA A 135 5.34 -8.24 9.36
C ALA A 135 4.02 -7.97 10.08
N GLY A 136 3.05 -7.44 9.37
CA GLY A 136 1.74 -7.13 9.94
C GLY A 136 1.03 -6.04 9.17
N ILE A 137 0.48 -5.05 9.88
CA ILE A 137 -0.20 -3.92 9.26
C ILE A 137 0.41 -2.57 9.63
N VAL A 138 0.25 -1.60 8.74
CA VAL A 138 0.31 -0.18 9.07
C VAL A 138 -1.12 0.37 9.18
N ARG A 139 -1.39 1.17 10.21
CA ARG A 139 -2.62 1.94 10.41
C ARG A 139 -2.69 3.03 9.34
N ALA A 140 -3.31 2.73 8.21
CA ALA A 140 -3.17 3.52 6.99
C ALA A 140 -3.76 4.94 7.10
N ASP A 141 -4.91 5.06 7.74
CA ASP A 141 -5.56 6.35 8.04
C ASP A 141 -4.71 7.23 8.96
N LEU A 142 -4.19 6.64 10.04
CA LEU A 142 -3.32 7.33 10.98
C LEU A 142 -1.97 7.70 10.34
N ALA A 143 -1.42 6.81 9.54
CA ALA A 143 -0.16 7.03 8.84
C ALA A 143 -0.24 8.19 7.83
N HIS A 144 -1.32 8.22 7.03
CA HIS A 144 -1.56 9.32 6.11
C HIS A 144 -1.67 10.65 6.85
N ARG A 145 -2.45 10.67 7.93
CA ARG A 145 -2.60 11.85 8.77
C ARG A 145 -1.29 12.28 9.41
N ALA A 146 -0.50 11.34 9.95
CA ALA A 146 0.79 11.64 10.56
C ALA A 146 1.77 12.29 9.57
N PHE A 147 1.87 11.78 8.33
CA PHE A 147 2.70 12.41 7.31
C PHE A 147 2.28 13.85 7.03
N LEU A 148 0.97 14.06 6.83
CA LEU A 148 0.45 15.38 6.49
C LEU A 148 0.64 16.37 7.64
N ASP A 149 0.27 15.98 8.87
CA ASP A 149 0.42 16.85 10.05
C ASP A 149 1.88 17.22 10.30
N ARG A 150 2.82 16.28 10.07
CA ARG A 150 4.26 16.58 10.15
C ARG A 150 4.72 17.51 9.04
N ALA A 151 4.26 17.33 7.81
CA ALA A 151 4.57 18.25 6.71
C ALA A 151 4.08 19.67 7.03
N VAL A 152 2.83 19.80 7.49
CA VAL A 152 2.24 21.11 7.86
C VAL A 152 2.98 21.74 9.05
N ALA A 153 3.32 20.97 10.07
CA ALA A 153 4.11 21.46 11.21
C ALA A 153 5.50 21.97 10.81
N LEU A 154 6.03 21.47 9.68
CA LEU A 154 7.30 21.91 9.08
C LEU A 154 7.12 23.06 8.06
N GLY A 155 5.90 23.60 7.92
CA GLY A 155 5.60 24.77 7.09
C GLY A 155 5.02 24.46 5.71
N ALA A 156 4.72 23.21 5.39
CA ALA A 156 4.02 22.88 4.14
C ALA A 156 2.57 23.41 4.17
N ARG A 157 2.07 23.87 3.02
CA ARG A 157 0.68 24.30 2.85
C ARG A 157 -0.11 23.25 2.07
N VAL A 158 -1.39 23.11 2.39
CA VAL A 158 -2.29 22.17 1.72
C VAL A 158 -3.47 22.95 1.16
N GLU A 159 -3.66 22.84 -0.16
CA GLU A 159 -4.75 23.44 -0.91
C GLU A 159 -5.75 22.33 -1.27
N GLU A 160 -6.75 22.15 -0.42
CA GLU A 160 -7.83 21.19 -0.62
C GLU A 160 -8.86 21.68 -1.64
N ASN A 161 -9.61 20.75 -2.24
CA ASN A 161 -10.63 21.01 -3.26
C ASN A 161 -10.06 21.81 -4.45
N THR A 162 -8.78 21.65 -4.72
CA THR A 162 -8.02 22.36 -5.76
C THR A 162 -7.54 21.36 -6.81
N ARG A 163 -8.36 21.20 -7.85
CA ARG A 163 -8.05 20.32 -8.97
C ARG A 163 -7.04 21.02 -9.89
N ILE A 164 -5.97 20.32 -10.20
CA ILE A 164 -5.00 20.71 -11.22
C ILE A 164 -5.35 20.01 -12.54
N ASP A 165 -5.57 20.78 -13.58
CA ASP A 165 -5.84 20.25 -14.93
C ASP A 165 -4.63 20.38 -15.86
N SER A 166 -3.74 21.36 -15.62
CA SER A 166 -2.47 21.50 -16.33
C SER A 166 -1.33 21.72 -15.36
N LEU A 167 -0.21 21.02 -15.58
CA LEU A 167 1.02 21.21 -14.79
C LEU A 167 1.72 22.54 -15.12
N ASP A 168 1.41 23.17 -16.24
CA ASP A 168 1.96 24.47 -16.61
C ASP A 168 1.42 25.60 -15.73
N ASP A 169 0.21 25.43 -15.20
CA ASP A 169 -0.46 26.38 -14.31
C ASP A 169 0.01 26.26 -12.85
N VAL A 170 0.82 25.24 -12.52
CA VAL A 170 1.29 25.00 -11.16
C VAL A 170 2.53 25.86 -10.88
N ALA A 171 2.41 26.75 -9.89
CA ALA A 171 3.51 27.56 -9.41
C ALA A 171 4.52 26.70 -8.63
N GLY A 172 5.80 26.83 -8.96
CA GLY A 172 6.91 26.13 -8.29
C GLY A 172 8.08 25.89 -9.23
N GLU A 173 9.27 25.80 -8.66
CA GLU A 173 10.49 25.47 -9.41
C GLU A 173 10.49 23.99 -9.82
N VAL A 174 9.91 23.14 -8.97
CA VAL A 174 9.71 21.70 -9.21
C VAL A 174 8.28 21.32 -8.91
N VAL A 175 7.72 20.41 -9.70
CA VAL A 175 6.38 19.84 -9.50
C VAL A 175 6.50 18.34 -9.32
N VAL A 176 6.12 17.81 -8.15
CA VAL A 176 6.04 16.39 -7.88
C VAL A 176 4.61 15.91 -8.11
N VAL A 177 4.42 14.97 -9.02
CA VAL A 177 3.09 14.46 -9.37
C VAL A 177 2.88 13.08 -8.76
N THR A 178 1.98 13.01 -7.75
CA THR A 178 1.60 11.79 -7.04
C THR A 178 0.08 11.58 -7.12
N ALA A 179 -0.45 11.75 -8.34
CA ALA A 179 -1.87 11.79 -8.63
C ALA A 179 -2.60 10.43 -8.55
N GLY A 180 -1.90 9.35 -8.13
CA GLY A 180 -2.48 8.02 -7.98
C GLY A 180 -3.22 7.55 -9.23
N PRO A 181 -4.51 7.14 -9.15
CA PRO A 181 -5.25 6.62 -10.29
C PRO A 181 -5.48 7.66 -11.41
N TRP A 182 -5.31 8.94 -11.12
CA TRP A 182 -5.42 10.03 -12.11
C TRP A 182 -4.11 10.37 -12.82
N VAL A 183 -3.03 9.64 -12.63
CA VAL A 183 -1.71 9.95 -13.19
C VAL A 183 -1.73 10.07 -14.72
N LYS A 184 -2.55 9.28 -15.41
CA LYS A 184 -2.71 9.32 -16.88
C LYS A 184 -3.36 10.62 -17.38
N ARG A 185 -3.98 11.41 -16.52
CA ARG A 185 -4.47 12.75 -16.88
C ARG A 185 -3.31 13.67 -17.29
N PHE A 186 -2.18 13.52 -16.61
CA PHE A 186 -0.98 14.32 -16.87
C PHE A 186 0.01 13.64 -17.82
N PHE A 187 0.02 12.32 -17.81
CA PHE A 187 0.94 11.47 -18.57
C PHE A 187 0.17 10.34 -19.25
N PRO A 188 -0.52 10.63 -20.39
CA PRO A 188 -1.34 9.63 -21.09
C PRO A 188 -0.56 8.38 -21.56
N ASP A 189 0.72 8.56 -21.87
CA ASP A 189 1.67 7.53 -22.35
C ASP A 189 2.35 6.74 -21.24
N LEU A 190 2.08 7.07 -19.97
CA LEU A 190 2.66 6.30 -18.89
C LEU A 190 2.18 4.82 -18.96
N PRO A 191 3.10 3.84 -18.92
CA PRO A 191 2.76 2.43 -19.13
C PRO A 191 2.11 1.82 -17.87
N VAL A 192 0.98 2.39 -17.47
CA VAL A 192 0.20 1.94 -16.33
C VAL A 192 -1.24 1.63 -16.71
N ARG A 193 -1.83 0.66 -16.02
CA ARG A 193 -3.24 0.32 -16.07
C ARG A 193 -3.88 0.68 -14.73
N THR A 194 -5.03 1.35 -14.77
CA THR A 194 -5.79 1.70 -13.56
C THR A 194 -6.96 0.74 -13.39
N THR A 195 -6.99 -0.02 -12.29
CA THR A 195 -8.05 -0.97 -11.98
C THR A 195 -8.76 -0.61 -10.69
N ARG A 196 -10.05 -0.89 -10.64
CA ARG A 196 -10.87 -0.79 -9.44
C ARG A 196 -10.93 -2.16 -8.77
N GLU A 197 -10.30 -2.24 -7.62
CA GLU A 197 -10.27 -3.45 -6.77
C GLU A 197 -11.41 -3.43 -5.75
N THR A 198 -11.80 -4.60 -5.26
CA THR A 198 -12.82 -4.79 -4.25
C THR A 198 -12.21 -5.42 -3.00
N VAL A 199 -12.55 -4.85 -1.84
CA VAL A 199 -12.21 -5.43 -0.53
C VAL A 199 -13.47 -5.63 0.29
N ALA A 200 -13.47 -6.65 1.14
CA ALA A 200 -14.56 -6.96 2.05
C ALA A 200 -14.05 -7.03 3.49
N TYR A 201 -14.92 -6.68 4.41
CA TYR A 201 -14.65 -6.69 5.85
C TYR A 201 -15.56 -7.70 6.53
N PHE A 202 -14.98 -8.45 7.48
CA PHE A 202 -15.67 -9.50 8.21
C PHE A 202 -15.51 -9.27 9.70
N ARG A 203 -16.56 -9.60 10.46
CA ARG A 203 -16.49 -9.50 11.91
C ARG A 203 -15.63 -10.63 12.46
N ARG A 204 -14.59 -10.26 13.17
CA ARG A 204 -13.77 -11.17 13.93
C ARG A 204 -13.37 -10.52 15.24
N GLU A 205 -13.60 -11.25 16.34
CA GLU A 205 -13.21 -10.86 17.69
C GLU A 205 -11.93 -11.64 18.10
N GLY A 206 -11.30 -11.20 19.16
CA GLY A 206 -10.07 -11.79 19.67
C GLY A 206 -8.79 -11.13 19.12
N ASP A 207 -7.65 -11.74 19.45
CA ASP A 207 -6.34 -11.19 19.09
C ASP A 207 -6.13 -11.13 17.57
N PRO A 208 -5.41 -10.12 17.07
CA PRO A 208 -5.06 -10.03 15.66
C PRO A 208 -4.32 -11.27 15.16
N LEU A 209 -4.81 -11.87 14.08
CA LEU A 209 -4.10 -12.93 13.37
C LEU A 209 -3.01 -12.37 12.46
N PRO A 210 -1.99 -13.16 12.11
CA PRO A 210 -1.08 -12.81 11.03
C PRO A 210 -1.84 -12.46 9.77
N SER A 211 -1.32 -11.49 9.01
CA SER A 211 -1.79 -11.27 7.65
C SER A 211 -1.57 -12.53 6.83
N VAL A 212 -2.49 -12.86 5.94
CA VAL A 212 -2.34 -14.02 5.04
C VAL A 212 -2.28 -13.52 3.60
N VAL A 213 -1.32 -14.03 2.84
CA VAL A 213 -1.24 -13.87 1.38
C VAL A 213 -1.16 -15.26 0.77
N GLN A 214 -2.17 -15.64 0.00
CA GLN A 214 -2.20 -16.90 -0.71
C GLN A 214 -1.90 -16.65 -2.19
N LEU A 215 -0.74 -17.09 -2.65
CA LEU A 215 -0.35 -16.96 -4.05
C LEU A 215 -1.07 -18.00 -4.91
N ASP A 216 -1.54 -17.60 -6.07
CA ASP A 216 -2.08 -18.54 -7.05
C ASP A 216 -0.92 -19.16 -7.84
N PRO A 217 -0.75 -20.49 -7.78
CA PRO A 217 0.36 -21.17 -8.46
C PRO A 217 0.29 -21.08 -10.00
N VAL A 218 -0.88 -20.84 -10.56
CA VAL A 218 -1.09 -20.77 -12.01
C VAL A 218 -0.84 -19.38 -12.57
N THR A 219 -1.35 -18.35 -11.88
CA THR A 219 -1.32 -16.96 -12.38
C THR A 219 -0.15 -16.16 -11.87
N ARG A 220 0.53 -16.61 -10.81
CA ARG A 220 1.70 -16.01 -10.13
C ARG A 220 1.57 -14.53 -9.71
N GLY A 221 0.50 -13.84 -10.10
CA GLY A 221 0.26 -12.43 -9.77
C GLY A 221 -1.08 -12.19 -9.10
N HIS A 222 -1.96 -13.18 -9.10
CA HIS A 222 -3.30 -13.07 -8.52
C HIS A 222 -3.33 -13.79 -7.17
N ALA A 223 -3.46 -13.03 -6.11
CA ALA A 223 -3.43 -13.53 -4.74
C ALA A 223 -4.73 -13.23 -4.01
N MET A 224 -5.17 -14.17 -3.17
CA MET A 224 -6.10 -13.85 -2.09
C MET A 224 -5.29 -13.34 -0.91
N TYR A 225 -5.80 -12.34 -0.21
CA TYR A 225 -5.12 -11.81 0.97
C TYR A 225 -6.09 -11.39 2.06
N SER A 226 -5.59 -11.40 3.28
CA SER A 226 -6.28 -10.82 4.42
C SER A 226 -5.29 -10.16 5.37
N LEU A 227 -5.82 -9.27 6.18
CA LEU A 227 -5.08 -8.57 7.22
C LEU A 227 -6.03 -8.13 8.34
N HIS A 228 -5.46 -7.84 9.50
CA HIS A 228 -6.22 -7.27 10.59
C HIS A 228 -6.85 -5.93 10.19
N ASP A 229 -8.14 -5.76 10.51
CA ASP A 229 -8.82 -4.46 10.45
C ASP A 229 -9.23 -4.00 11.85
N PRO A 230 -8.76 -2.85 12.32
CA PRO A 230 -9.00 -2.39 13.70
C PRO A 230 -10.47 -2.15 14.06
N LEU A 231 -11.36 -2.05 13.07
CA LEU A 231 -12.80 -1.85 13.33
C LEU A 231 -13.61 -3.15 13.23
N HIS A 232 -13.32 -3.99 12.25
CA HIS A 232 -14.14 -5.18 11.95
C HIS A 232 -13.44 -6.48 12.35
N GLY A 233 -12.14 -6.45 12.61
CA GLY A 233 -11.30 -7.60 12.94
C GLY A 233 -10.60 -8.21 11.73
N LEU A 234 -11.28 -8.40 10.60
CA LEU A 234 -10.69 -8.97 9.40
C LEU A 234 -11.08 -8.18 8.14
N LYS A 235 -10.07 -7.85 7.33
CA LYS A 235 -10.21 -7.33 5.98
C LYS A 235 -9.64 -8.35 5.01
N ALA A 236 -10.33 -8.62 3.90
CA ALA A 236 -9.84 -9.50 2.86
C ALA A 236 -10.10 -8.95 1.46
N GLY A 237 -9.35 -9.42 0.49
CA GLY A 237 -9.49 -9.02 -0.91
C GLY A 237 -8.82 -9.98 -1.88
N ALA A 238 -9.14 -9.80 -3.16
CA ALA A 238 -8.52 -10.50 -4.27
C ALA A 238 -7.60 -9.52 -5.02
N HIS A 239 -6.30 -9.81 -5.04
CA HIS A 239 -5.28 -8.93 -5.59
C HIS A 239 -5.19 -9.07 -7.11
N HIS A 240 -5.26 -7.95 -7.85
CA HIS A 240 -5.27 -7.87 -9.32
C HIS A 240 -6.47 -8.54 -10.02
N PHE A 241 -7.60 -8.68 -9.33
CA PHE A 241 -8.84 -9.15 -9.94
C PHE A 241 -9.77 -8.03 -10.40
N GLY A 242 -9.44 -6.78 -10.07
CA GLY A 242 -10.25 -5.62 -10.41
C GLY A 242 -10.31 -5.35 -11.92
N VAL A 243 -11.39 -4.72 -12.33
CA VAL A 243 -11.61 -4.29 -13.72
C VAL A 243 -10.97 -2.94 -13.98
N GLU A 244 -10.49 -2.73 -15.20
CA GLU A 244 -10.04 -1.40 -15.64
C GLU A 244 -11.22 -0.43 -15.62
N ALA A 245 -11.03 0.72 -14.99
CA ALA A 245 -12.09 1.70 -14.79
C ALA A 245 -11.53 3.13 -14.71
N ASP A 246 -12.41 4.09 -14.94
CA ASP A 246 -12.11 5.51 -14.83
C ASP A 246 -12.28 5.97 -13.36
N PRO A 247 -11.25 6.54 -12.73
CA PRO A 247 -11.35 7.02 -11.35
C PRO A 247 -12.30 8.21 -11.16
N ASP A 248 -12.68 8.91 -12.21
CA ASP A 248 -13.72 9.94 -12.15
C ASP A 248 -15.14 9.32 -12.10
N HIS A 249 -15.29 8.03 -12.47
CA HIS A 249 -16.53 7.25 -12.43
C HIS A 249 -16.34 5.93 -11.65
N PRO A 250 -16.10 5.98 -10.32
CA PRO A 250 -15.56 4.86 -9.57
C PRO A 250 -16.46 3.62 -9.48
N GLY A 251 -17.76 3.78 -9.56
CA GLY A 251 -18.70 2.67 -9.32
C GLY A 251 -18.60 2.09 -7.91
N GLY A 252 -19.26 0.95 -7.67
CA GLY A 252 -19.25 0.23 -6.40
C GLY A 252 -18.35 -0.99 -6.39
N ALA A 253 -18.31 -1.70 -5.25
CA ALA A 253 -17.67 -3.01 -5.11
C ALA A 253 -18.30 -4.02 -6.10
N ASP A 254 -17.46 -4.89 -6.65
CA ASP A 254 -17.90 -5.94 -7.56
C ASP A 254 -18.51 -7.11 -6.76
N PRO A 255 -19.81 -7.44 -6.94
CA PRO A 255 -20.46 -8.50 -6.18
C PRO A 255 -19.79 -9.88 -6.37
N LEU A 256 -19.28 -10.18 -7.57
CA LEU A 256 -18.62 -11.46 -7.84
C LEU A 256 -17.29 -11.57 -7.11
N LEU A 257 -16.55 -10.46 -6.98
CA LEU A 257 -15.33 -10.43 -6.17
C LEU A 257 -15.64 -10.51 -4.67
N VAL A 258 -16.74 -9.90 -4.21
CA VAL A 258 -17.19 -10.03 -2.82
C VAL A 258 -17.50 -11.49 -2.49
N GLU A 259 -18.28 -12.17 -3.35
CA GLU A 259 -18.61 -13.60 -3.19
C GLU A 259 -17.33 -14.47 -3.17
N ARG A 260 -16.42 -14.27 -4.11
CA ARG A 260 -15.14 -14.99 -4.15
C ARG A 260 -14.31 -14.81 -2.87
N VAL A 261 -14.25 -13.59 -2.36
CA VAL A 261 -13.53 -13.27 -1.12
C VAL A 261 -14.22 -13.94 0.07
N ALA A 262 -15.56 -13.90 0.15
CA ALA A 262 -16.34 -14.55 1.20
C ALA A 262 -16.13 -16.07 1.22
N GLU A 263 -16.15 -16.72 0.05
CA GLU A 263 -15.84 -18.16 -0.08
C GLU A 263 -14.42 -18.49 0.37
N TRP A 264 -13.45 -17.63 0.06
CA TRP A 264 -12.06 -17.84 0.51
C TRP A 264 -11.95 -17.66 2.03
N VAL A 265 -12.62 -16.65 2.60
CA VAL A 265 -12.67 -16.44 4.06
C VAL A 265 -13.30 -17.63 4.75
N ALA A 266 -14.41 -18.16 4.25
CA ALA A 266 -15.08 -19.36 4.82
C ALA A 266 -14.16 -20.59 4.92
N ARG A 267 -13.24 -20.73 3.96
CA ARG A 267 -12.28 -21.84 3.95
C ARG A 267 -11.06 -21.58 4.84
N THR A 268 -10.60 -20.35 4.87
CA THR A 268 -9.32 -19.99 5.51
C THR A 268 -9.50 -19.66 7.00
N TYR A 269 -10.68 -19.20 7.40
CA TYR A 269 -10.99 -18.73 8.76
C TYR A 269 -12.23 -19.43 9.31
N PRO A 270 -12.09 -20.63 9.91
CA PRO A 270 -13.23 -21.40 10.41
C PRO A 270 -14.05 -20.74 11.52
N ASP A 271 -13.45 -19.77 12.22
CA ASP A 271 -14.05 -18.98 13.29
C ASP A 271 -14.71 -17.68 12.84
N VAL A 272 -14.70 -17.39 11.52
CA VAL A 272 -15.24 -16.13 10.96
C VAL A 272 -16.53 -16.41 10.18
N ASP A 273 -17.58 -15.64 10.47
CA ASP A 273 -18.77 -15.61 9.62
C ASP A 273 -18.38 -15.02 8.25
N PRO A 274 -18.55 -15.77 7.15
CA PRO A 274 -18.19 -15.32 5.82
C PRO A 274 -19.12 -14.25 5.22
N GLU A 275 -20.19 -13.85 5.92
CA GLU A 275 -21.03 -12.74 5.49
C GLU A 275 -20.32 -11.39 5.71
N PRO A 276 -19.99 -10.62 4.66
CA PRO A 276 -19.29 -9.37 4.81
C PRO A 276 -20.13 -8.33 5.54
N VAL A 277 -19.56 -7.66 6.54
CA VAL A 277 -20.22 -6.55 7.25
C VAL A 277 -20.07 -5.20 6.53
N ALA A 278 -19.09 -5.09 5.65
CA ALA A 278 -18.86 -3.92 4.80
C ALA A 278 -18.03 -4.28 3.56
N THR A 279 -18.13 -3.47 2.52
CA THR A 279 -17.29 -3.56 1.32
C THR A 279 -16.81 -2.18 0.91
N GLU A 280 -15.62 -2.11 0.32
CA GLU A 280 -15.04 -0.87 -0.21
C GLU A 280 -14.38 -1.15 -1.56
N THR A 281 -14.19 -0.09 -2.34
CA THR A 281 -13.35 -0.12 -3.55
C THR A 281 -12.00 0.51 -3.26
N CYS A 282 -10.98 0.05 -3.96
CA CYS A 282 -9.64 0.62 -3.94
C CYS A 282 -9.10 0.70 -5.36
N TRP A 283 -8.16 1.60 -5.62
CA TRP A 283 -7.55 1.72 -6.95
C TRP A 283 -6.13 1.16 -6.95
N TYR A 284 -5.83 0.37 -7.99
CA TYR A 284 -4.46 0.07 -8.34
C TYR A 284 -4.09 0.83 -9.61
N THR A 285 -2.85 1.29 -9.66
CA THR A 285 -2.21 1.88 -10.85
C THR A 285 -0.97 1.06 -11.07
N THR A 286 -1.04 0.11 -12.02
CA THR A 286 -0.12 -1.02 -12.12
C THR A 286 0.69 -0.94 -13.42
N THR A 287 2.01 -1.08 -13.32
CA THR A 287 2.93 -1.32 -14.44
C THR A 287 2.93 -2.81 -14.80
N ALA A 288 3.41 -3.16 -15.98
CA ALA A 288 3.41 -4.56 -16.45
C ALA A 288 4.28 -5.51 -15.59
N ASN A 289 5.30 -4.99 -14.95
CA ASN A 289 6.23 -5.73 -14.08
C ASN A 289 6.06 -5.39 -12.59
N GLU A 290 5.00 -4.67 -12.23
CA GLU A 290 4.68 -4.21 -10.88
C GLU A 290 5.71 -3.28 -10.23
N HIS A 291 6.79 -2.90 -10.92
CA HIS A 291 7.77 -1.93 -10.44
C HIS A 291 7.20 -0.50 -10.43
N PHE A 292 7.80 0.34 -9.60
CA PHE A 292 7.36 1.71 -9.40
C PHE A 292 7.94 2.66 -10.45
N ILE A 293 7.15 3.64 -10.85
CA ILE A 293 7.64 4.74 -11.68
C ILE A 293 8.02 5.90 -10.78
N LEU A 294 9.32 6.15 -10.66
CA LEU A 294 9.90 7.26 -9.92
C LEU A 294 10.95 7.90 -10.84
N GLU A 295 10.59 8.99 -11.49
CA GLU A 295 11.48 9.60 -12.47
C GLU A 295 11.34 11.13 -12.52
N ARG A 296 12.39 11.81 -12.98
CA ARG A 296 12.37 13.23 -13.20
C ARG A 296 12.43 13.55 -14.69
N ARG A 297 11.53 14.43 -15.15
CA ARG A 297 11.45 14.99 -16.51
C ARG A 297 11.51 16.53 -16.43
N GLY A 298 12.71 17.10 -16.54
CA GLY A 298 12.89 18.55 -16.37
C GLY A 298 12.49 19.02 -14.97
N ARG A 299 11.53 19.94 -14.87
CA ARG A 299 11.00 20.39 -13.58
C ARG A 299 9.99 19.44 -12.93
N ILE A 300 9.56 18.40 -13.63
CA ILE A 300 8.52 17.49 -13.16
C ILE A 300 9.14 16.23 -12.60
N VAL A 301 8.69 15.80 -11.40
CA VAL A 301 8.99 14.49 -10.80
C VAL A 301 7.72 13.68 -10.82
N ILE A 302 7.76 12.50 -11.44
CA ILE A 302 6.63 11.57 -11.52
C ILE A 302 6.78 10.52 -10.44
N GLY A 303 5.76 10.39 -9.58
CA GLY A 303 5.65 9.37 -8.56
C GLY A 303 4.38 8.52 -8.77
N SER A 304 4.53 7.35 -9.38
CA SER A 304 3.44 6.36 -9.52
C SER A 304 3.84 5.00 -8.91
N PRO A 305 4.08 4.96 -7.59
CA PRO A 305 4.52 3.75 -6.88
C PRO A 305 3.33 3.00 -6.27
N CYS A 306 2.42 2.48 -7.08
CA CYS A 306 1.25 1.78 -6.59
C CYS A 306 1.36 0.26 -6.83
N SER A 307 1.04 -0.22 -8.03
CA SER A 307 1.00 -1.66 -8.42
C SER A 307 0.36 -2.57 -7.35
N GLY A 308 -0.61 -2.03 -6.59
CA GLY A 308 -1.30 -2.76 -5.52
C GLY A 308 -0.51 -2.97 -4.22
N HIS A 309 0.78 -2.66 -4.18
CA HIS A 309 1.62 -2.92 -3.00
C HIS A 309 2.46 -1.72 -2.50
N GLY A 310 2.31 -0.53 -3.09
CA GLY A 310 3.16 0.62 -2.82
C GLY A 310 3.04 1.23 -1.43
N PHE A 311 1.85 1.21 -0.79
CA PHE A 311 1.57 1.96 0.44
C PHE A 311 2.63 1.75 1.54
N LYS A 312 3.05 0.51 1.78
CA LYS A 312 4.02 0.15 2.83
C LYS A 312 5.40 0.80 2.63
N PHE A 313 5.72 1.18 1.40
CA PHE A 313 6.97 1.82 1.04
C PHE A 313 6.92 3.36 1.12
N ALA A 314 5.76 3.93 1.46
CA ALA A 314 5.55 5.39 1.40
C ALA A 314 6.63 6.23 2.08
N PRO A 315 7.15 5.90 3.28
CA PRO A 315 8.18 6.73 3.89
C PRO A 315 9.52 6.70 3.13
N ALA A 316 9.91 5.57 2.57
CA ALA A 316 11.12 5.46 1.75
C ALA A 316 10.92 6.13 0.38
N ILE A 317 9.80 5.87 -0.28
CA ILE A 317 9.42 6.49 -1.56
C ILE A 317 9.32 8.01 -1.42
N GLY A 318 8.74 8.52 -0.33
CA GLY A 318 8.67 9.97 -0.08
C GLY A 318 10.05 10.63 -0.06
N ARG A 319 11.06 9.97 0.52
CA ARG A 319 12.45 10.43 0.49
C ARG A 319 13.06 10.36 -0.90
N GLN A 320 12.79 9.29 -1.66
CA GLN A 320 13.26 9.17 -3.04
C GLN A 320 12.67 10.25 -3.94
N LEU A 321 11.36 10.53 -3.83
CA LEU A 321 10.71 11.63 -4.55
C LEU A 321 11.29 12.99 -4.16
N ALA A 322 11.55 13.21 -2.88
CA ALA A 322 12.21 14.42 -2.42
C ALA A 322 13.63 14.54 -2.99
N SER A 323 14.40 13.46 -2.98
CA SER A 323 15.76 13.43 -3.58
C SER A 323 15.73 13.73 -5.07
N LEU A 324 14.78 13.17 -5.82
CA LEU A 324 14.59 13.48 -7.24
C LEU A 324 14.21 14.95 -7.46
N ALA A 325 13.41 15.54 -6.57
CA ALA A 325 13.00 16.94 -6.66
C ALA A 325 14.15 17.92 -6.44
N ILE A 326 15.08 17.60 -5.55
CA ILE A 326 16.20 18.48 -5.19
C ILE A 326 17.49 18.20 -6.00
N ALA A 327 17.57 17.08 -6.73
CA ALA A 327 18.71 16.78 -7.58
C ALA A 327 18.90 17.92 -8.58
N GLN A 328 20.13 18.45 -8.69
CA GLN A 328 20.48 19.40 -9.75
C GLN A 328 20.53 18.62 -11.07
N GLY A 329 19.80 19.08 -12.08
CA GLY A 329 19.74 18.50 -13.40
C GLY A 329 21.03 18.71 -14.19
#